data_efe9fab097418f357c4eb5c0d0b9bee6
#
_entry.id   efe9fab097418f357c4eb5c0d0b9bee6
#
_cell.length_a   1.000
_cell.length_b   1.000
_cell.length_c   1.000
_cell.angle_alpha   90.00
_cell.angle_beta   90.00
_cell.angle_gamma   90.00
#
_symmetry.space_group_name_H-M   'P 1'
#
loop_
_entity.id
_entity.type
_entity.pdbx_description
1 polymer ?
#
loop_
_entity_poly.entity_id
_entity_poly.type
_entity_poly.pdbx_seq_one_letter_code
_entity_poly.pdbx_strand_id
1 'polypeptide(L)'
;MRHQLNLPDRLKTRFRQLLRSKLGISKDVTRLDSRASRLSSSLSGVSGRLSRVNGRVDALKRLTLPEILTTKRTVERLQRRVERPAFYDQFRMFTYIVDREFSLEQKKWFIEKQCMRVLKYFPDLDEPKTFNEKTNWYKLYYQDPLITTCIDKYKFKDYVAETVGEQYVVPLIGVWESARAIDFDALPEKFVIKSNWGSGSRHVQLVHDKTALAVDEMRLRTSSWIQPWENVYYHTFDWGYKDIEPRILAEELVEGKEFEYKFFCFDGEPVFITVARDSAPGMPNTNDYYDMGWNLLPFSKRKKNAQHPIPKPELFDELVEICRKLSAPFPHVRVDLCVANGRILVEELTFYTGNGFSPFSPTEWDHRFGEPFILPEKRTLDQSDVHSRGLLESELALQ
;
A
#
# COMPACT_ATOMS: atom_id res chain seq x y z
N MET A 1 17.04 -13.09 28.74
CA MET A 1 18.02 -12.03 28.42
C MET A 1 17.25 -10.83 27.89
N ARG A 2 17.26 -9.72 28.60
CA ARG A 2 16.56 -8.48 28.26
C ARG A 2 17.46 -7.71 27.30
N HIS A 3 17.17 -7.69 26.02
CA HIS A 3 17.67 -6.65 25.14
C HIS A 3 16.63 -5.52 25.11
N GLN A 4 16.76 -4.60 26.08
CA GLN A 4 16.29 -3.24 25.89
C GLN A 4 17.15 -2.65 24.78
N LEU A 5 16.54 -2.30 23.64
CA LEU A 5 17.13 -1.39 22.69
C LEU A 5 17.24 -0.02 23.36
N ASN A 6 18.27 0.13 24.19
CA ASN A 6 18.69 1.42 24.70
C ASN A 6 19.40 2.13 23.56
N LEU A 7 18.69 3.00 22.87
CA LEU A 7 19.34 3.99 22.00
C LEU A 7 20.41 4.69 22.84
N PRO A 8 21.67 4.79 22.36
CA PRO A 8 22.73 5.50 23.05
C PRO A 8 22.25 6.88 23.43
N ASP A 9 22.55 7.33 24.66
CA ASP A 9 22.09 8.63 25.17
C ASP A 9 22.55 9.81 24.31
N ARG A 10 23.64 9.64 23.55
CA ARG A 10 24.09 10.59 22.53
C ARG A 10 23.10 10.75 21.37
N LEU A 11 22.40 9.69 20.95
CA LEU A 11 21.35 9.78 19.92
C LEU A 11 20.08 10.42 20.47
N LYS A 12 19.70 10.12 21.70
CA LYS A 12 18.57 10.79 22.40
C LYS A 12 18.84 12.28 22.58
N THR A 13 20.06 12.67 22.89
CA THR A 13 20.46 14.06 23.10
C THR A 13 20.53 14.82 21.78
N ARG A 14 21.08 14.23 20.72
CA ARG A 14 21.09 14.81 19.37
C ARG A 14 19.67 14.98 18.82
N PHE A 15 18.81 14.00 19.01
CA PHE A 15 17.40 14.05 18.62
C PHE A 15 16.68 15.20 19.34
N ARG A 16 16.88 15.36 20.66
CA ARG A 16 16.32 16.49 21.43
C ARG A 16 16.88 17.85 21.01
N GLN A 17 18.16 17.93 20.65
CA GLN A 17 18.78 19.16 20.12
C GLN A 17 18.25 19.51 18.73
N LEU A 18 18.07 18.54 17.86
CA LEU A 18 17.52 18.73 16.52
C LEU A 18 16.08 19.26 16.56
N LEU A 19 15.24 18.68 17.44
CA LEU A 19 13.87 19.16 17.68
C LEU A 19 13.83 20.59 18.21
N ARG A 20 14.79 21.00 19.05
CA ARG A 20 14.85 22.36 19.59
C ARG A 20 15.38 23.40 18.58
N SER A 21 16.35 23.04 17.76
CA SER A 21 17.04 24.01 16.88
C SER A 21 16.30 24.32 15.59
N LYS A 22 15.53 23.37 15.03
CA LYS A 22 14.87 23.56 13.72
C LYS A 22 13.39 23.95 13.79
N LEU A 23 12.71 23.77 14.92
CA LEU A 23 11.27 23.95 14.97
C LEU A 23 10.78 25.20 15.68
N GLY A 24 11.65 26.01 16.32
CA GLY A 24 11.26 27.30 16.94
C GLY A 24 10.08 27.26 17.93
N ILE A 25 9.65 26.05 18.37
CA ILE A 25 8.35 25.80 18.96
C ILE A 25 8.52 25.43 20.44
N SER A 26 8.49 26.43 21.30
CA SER A 26 8.60 26.19 22.75
C SER A 26 7.31 25.63 23.40
N LYS A 27 6.13 25.83 22.78
CA LYS A 27 4.84 25.34 23.33
C LYS A 27 4.45 23.94 22.85
N ASP A 28 4.89 23.51 21.69
CA ASP A 28 4.57 22.19 21.17
C ASP A 28 5.48 21.07 21.70
N VAL A 29 6.70 21.42 22.13
CA VAL A 29 7.62 20.45 22.76
C VAL A 29 7.01 19.89 24.06
N THR A 30 6.33 20.72 24.87
CA THR A 30 5.64 20.26 26.09
C THR A 30 4.44 19.36 25.77
N ARG A 31 3.78 19.58 24.63
CA ARG A 31 2.69 18.72 24.15
C ARG A 31 3.20 17.39 23.59
N LEU A 32 4.35 17.40 22.93
CA LEU A 32 5.03 16.20 22.41
C LEU A 32 5.64 15.38 23.56
N ASP A 33 6.24 16.00 24.58
CA ASP A 33 6.71 15.31 25.78
C ASP A 33 5.57 14.67 26.58
N SER A 34 4.41 15.32 26.67
CA SER A 34 3.23 14.72 27.30
C SER A 34 2.62 13.58 26.48
N ARG A 35 2.73 13.63 25.15
CA ARG A 35 2.34 12.52 24.25
C ARG A 35 3.35 11.37 24.30
N ALA A 36 4.64 11.68 24.31
CA ALA A 36 5.71 10.69 24.47
C ALA A 36 5.61 9.99 25.83
N SER A 37 5.26 10.71 26.91
CA SER A 37 5.02 10.15 28.25
C SER A 37 3.78 9.24 28.29
N ARG A 38 2.70 9.59 27.57
CA ARG A 38 1.53 8.72 27.44
C ARG A 38 1.80 7.47 26.59
N LEU A 39 2.61 7.59 25.52
CA LEU A 39 3.08 6.46 24.74
C LEU A 39 4.02 5.57 25.56
N SER A 40 4.90 6.15 26.36
CA SER A 40 5.76 5.41 27.30
C SER A 40 4.95 4.66 28.35
N SER A 41 3.90 5.27 28.92
CA SER A 41 3.00 4.58 29.86
C SER A 41 2.16 3.49 29.20
N SER A 42 1.74 3.69 27.96
CA SER A 42 1.07 2.65 27.14
C SER A 42 2.01 1.49 26.81
N LEU A 43 3.27 1.77 26.48
CA LEU A 43 4.33 0.77 26.27
C LEU A 43 4.68 0.01 27.57
N SER A 44 4.66 0.68 28.73
CA SER A 44 4.81 0.04 30.03
C SER A 44 3.65 -0.92 30.34
N GLY A 45 2.43 -0.55 29.94
CA GLY A 45 1.25 -1.40 30.03
C GLY A 45 1.34 -2.65 29.13
N VAL A 46 1.89 -2.52 27.92
CA VAL A 46 2.17 -3.63 27.00
C VAL A 46 3.29 -4.51 27.54
N SER A 47 4.37 -3.92 28.08
CA SER A 47 5.47 -4.65 28.75
C SER A 47 4.97 -5.43 29.95
N GLY A 48 4.06 -4.87 30.76
CA GLY A 48 3.44 -5.57 31.89
C GLY A 48 2.51 -6.72 31.46
N ARG A 49 1.86 -6.62 30.28
CA ARG A 49 1.11 -7.74 29.69
C ARG A 49 2.05 -8.81 29.13
N LEU A 50 3.15 -8.42 28.52
CA LEU A 50 4.20 -9.34 28.04
C LEU A 50 4.84 -10.11 29.20
N SER A 51 5.13 -9.45 30.34
CA SER A 51 5.65 -10.11 31.54
C SER A 51 4.66 -11.11 32.12
N ARG A 52 3.35 -10.82 32.08
CA ARG A 52 2.31 -11.78 32.48
C ARG A 52 2.18 -12.96 31.52
N VAL A 53 2.35 -12.73 30.22
CA VAL A 53 2.38 -13.79 29.22
C VAL A 53 3.63 -14.66 29.41
N ASN A 54 4.81 -14.06 29.64
CA ASN A 54 6.03 -14.79 29.93
C ASN A 54 5.95 -15.60 31.22
N GLY A 55 5.31 -15.08 32.29
CA GLY A 55 5.04 -15.83 33.50
C GLY A 55 4.11 -17.04 33.30
N ARG A 56 3.14 -16.93 32.36
CA ARG A 56 2.32 -18.07 31.91
C ARG A 56 3.09 -19.07 31.06
N VAL A 57 4.03 -18.59 30.24
CA VAL A 57 4.94 -19.42 29.46
C VAL A 57 5.87 -20.23 30.38
N ASP A 58 6.36 -19.63 31.45
CA ASP A 58 7.18 -20.35 32.44
C ASP A 58 6.38 -21.40 33.25
N ALA A 59 5.09 -21.18 33.46
CA ALA A 59 4.18 -22.18 33.97
C ALA A 59 3.94 -23.34 33.01
N LEU A 60 3.96 -23.08 31.69
CA LEU A 60 3.81 -24.08 30.62
C LEU A 60 5.08 -24.93 30.41
N LYS A 61 6.25 -24.53 30.90
CA LYS A 61 7.50 -25.32 30.89
C LYS A 61 7.42 -26.62 31.70
N ARG A 62 6.32 -26.82 32.44
CA ARG A 62 6.09 -28.02 33.25
C ARG A 62 5.29 -29.10 32.53
N LEU A 63 4.94 -28.89 31.25
CA LEU A 63 4.15 -29.79 30.41
C LEU A 63 5.04 -30.84 29.73
N THR A 64 4.43 -31.95 29.32
CA THR A 64 5.11 -33.06 28.62
C THR A 64 5.63 -32.67 27.23
N LEU A 65 6.63 -33.38 26.69
CA LEU A 65 7.33 -33.02 25.45
C LEU A 65 6.41 -32.79 24.23
N PRO A 66 5.35 -33.57 23.98
CA PRO A 66 4.36 -33.32 22.89
C PRO A 66 3.54 -32.05 23.08
N GLU A 67 3.12 -31.76 24.32
CA GLU A 67 2.37 -30.55 24.69
C GLU A 67 3.25 -29.31 24.57
N ILE A 68 4.55 -29.43 24.96
CA ILE A 68 5.57 -28.38 24.80
C ILE A 68 5.77 -28.04 23.33
N LEU A 69 5.87 -29.02 22.44
CA LEU A 69 6.09 -28.80 20.99
C LEU A 69 4.88 -28.12 20.33
N THR A 70 3.67 -28.52 20.69
CA THR A 70 2.43 -27.92 20.17
C THR A 70 2.26 -26.49 20.71
N THR A 71 2.51 -26.29 21.99
CA THR A 71 2.42 -24.99 22.66
C THR A 71 3.53 -24.06 22.20
N LYS A 72 4.77 -24.54 22.01
CA LYS A 72 5.88 -23.77 21.46
C LYS A 72 5.56 -23.22 20.07
N ARG A 73 5.05 -24.04 19.15
CA ARG A 73 4.63 -23.60 17.83
C ARG A 73 3.49 -22.57 17.88
N THR A 74 2.55 -22.73 18.80
CA THR A 74 1.45 -21.78 19.00
C THR A 74 1.94 -20.47 19.61
N VAL A 75 2.82 -20.53 20.61
CA VAL A 75 3.44 -19.34 21.23
C VAL A 75 4.33 -18.60 20.22
N GLU A 76 5.16 -19.31 19.45
CA GLU A 76 5.98 -18.70 18.39
C GLU A 76 5.12 -18.04 17.30
N ARG A 77 3.96 -18.65 16.96
CA ARG A 77 3.01 -18.07 16.03
C ARG A 77 2.30 -16.84 16.59
N LEU A 78 1.96 -16.85 17.87
CA LEU A 78 1.36 -15.72 18.59
C LEU A 78 2.38 -14.59 18.81
N GLN A 79 3.63 -14.92 19.17
CA GLN A 79 4.73 -13.95 19.27
C GLN A 79 5.01 -13.28 17.93
N ARG A 80 5.08 -14.05 16.82
CA ARG A 80 5.20 -13.47 15.47
C ARG A 80 3.99 -12.60 15.08
N ARG A 81 2.83 -12.85 15.66
CA ARG A 81 1.61 -12.07 15.40
C ARG A 81 1.53 -10.79 16.25
N VAL A 82 2.12 -10.80 17.44
CA VAL A 82 2.16 -9.66 18.39
C VAL A 82 3.35 -8.75 18.12
N GLU A 83 4.54 -9.33 17.81
CA GLU A 83 5.78 -8.57 17.60
C GLU A 83 5.85 -7.90 16.21
N ARG A 84 5.28 -8.54 15.18
CA ARG A 84 5.27 -7.96 13.83
C ARG A 84 4.48 -6.66 13.70
N PRO A 85 3.21 -6.56 14.15
CA PRO A 85 2.48 -5.29 14.04
C PRO A 85 3.16 -4.15 14.80
N ALA A 86 3.59 -4.38 16.03
CA ALA A 86 4.21 -3.34 16.85
C ALA A 86 5.56 -2.85 16.29
N PHE A 87 6.39 -3.75 15.75
CA PHE A 87 7.64 -3.39 15.09
C PHE A 87 7.40 -2.61 13.80
N TYR A 88 6.47 -3.07 12.97
CA TYR A 88 6.12 -2.36 11.75
C TYR A 88 5.53 -0.98 12.04
N ASP A 89 4.67 -0.85 13.02
CA ASP A 89 4.05 0.44 13.37
C ASP A 89 5.06 1.42 13.96
N GLN A 90 6.01 0.94 14.77
CA GLN A 90 7.12 1.77 15.26
C GLN A 90 8.08 2.18 14.13
N PHE A 91 8.38 1.26 13.20
CA PHE A 91 9.22 1.55 12.04
C PHE A 91 8.57 2.59 11.12
N ARG A 92 7.28 2.48 10.89
CA ARG A 92 6.49 3.44 10.11
C ARG A 92 6.55 4.83 10.72
N MET A 93 6.23 4.93 12.03
CA MET A 93 6.27 6.20 12.73
C MET A 93 7.66 6.79 12.72
N PHE A 94 8.70 5.96 12.86
CA PHE A 94 10.09 6.38 12.76
C PHE A 94 10.40 6.90 11.35
N THR A 95 10.03 6.18 10.30
CA THR A 95 10.26 6.59 8.91
C THR A 95 9.52 7.89 8.59
N TYR A 96 8.28 8.05 9.02
CA TYR A 96 7.52 9.29 8.87
C TYR A 96 8.22 10.50 9.53
N ILE A 97 8.76 10.33 10.74
CA ILE A 97 9.42 11.40 11.48
C ILE A 97 10.74 11.82 10.83
N VAL A 98 11.48 10.88 10.25
CA VAL A 98 12.85 11.11 9.73
C VAL A 98 12.92 11.23 8.21
N ASP A 99 11.83 11.05 7.48
CA ASP A 99 11.81 11.01 6.00
C ASP A 99 12.43 12.24 5.35
N ARG A 100 12.20 13.44 5.90
CA ARG A 100 12.80 14.68 5.37
C ARG A 100 14.33 14.68 5.43
N GLU A 101 14.92 13.76 6.17
CA GLU A 101 16.37 13.62 6.35
C GLU A 101 16.95 12.44 5.57
N PHE A 102 16.11 11.58 4.96
CA PHE A 102 16.59 10.47 4.14
C PHE A 102 17.16 10.98 2.82
N SER A 103 18.47 10.81 2.68
CA SER A 103 19.14 11.05 1.39
C SER A 103 18.75 9.98 0.38
N LEU A 104 18.98 10.25 -0.91
CA LEU A 104 18.79 9.27 -1.98
C LEU A 104 19.57 7.98 -1.70
N GLU A 105 20.81 8.11 -1.20
CA GLU A 105 21.66 6.96 -0.86
C GLU A 105 21.06 6.10 0.27
N GLN A 106 20.44 6.73 1.25
CA GLN A 106 19.75 6.00 2.31
C GLN A 106 18.52 5.25 1.80
N LYS A 107 17.78 5.85 0.85
CA LYS A 107 16.63 5.19 0.18
C LYS A 107 17.10 4.01 -0.68
N LYS A 108 18.18 4.16 -1.45
CA LYS A 108 18.82 3.07 -2.21
C LYS A 108 19.21 1.92 -1.27
N TRP A 109 19.94 2.24 -0.20
CA TRP A 109 20.36 1.23 0.77
C TRP A 109 19.17 0.46 1.38
N PHE A 110 18.08 1.15 1.71
CA PHE A 110 16.86 0.49 2.19
C PHE A 110 16.30 -0.48 1.15
N ILE A 111 16.18 -0.03 -0.11
CA ILE A 111 15.69 -0.85 -1.24
C ILE A 111 16.56 -2.07 -1.43
N GLU A 112 17.88 -1.93 -1.45
CA GLU A 112 18.84 -3.03 -1.55
C GLU A 112 18.62 -4.07 -0.44
N LYS A 113 18.48 -3.62 0.80
CA LYS A 113 18.21 -4.53 1.93
C LYS A 113 16.87 -5.25 1.79
N GLN A 114 15.84 -4.58 1.29
CA GLN A 114 14.54 -5.20 1.03
C GLN A 114 14.62 -6.20 -0.14
N CYS A 115 15.29 -5.88 -1.24
CA CYS A 115 15.53 -6.79 -2.35
C CYS A 115 16.28 -8.05 -1.88
N MET A 116 17.39 -7.89 -1.18
CA MET A 116 18.13 -9.03 -0.63
C MET A 116 17.27 -9.88 0.31
N ARG A 117 16.45 -9.26 1.15
CA ARG A 117 15.56 -9.97 2.08
C ARG A 117 14.48 -10.76 1.37
N VAL A 118 13.84 -10.18 0.34
CA VAL A 118 12.63 -10.73 -0.30
C VAL A 118 12.96 -11.47 -1.59
N LEU A 119 13.78 -10.86 -2.46
CA LEU A 119 14.10 -11.36 -3.81
C LEU A 119 15.37 -12.22 -3.82
N LYS A 120 16.22 -12.11 -2.76
CA LYS A 120 17.46 -12.87 -2.59
C LYS A 120 18.60 -12.45 -3.53
N TYR A 121 18.54 -11.23 -4.07
CA TYR A 121 19.62 -10.64 -4.85
C TYR A 121 19.78 -9.14 -4.53
N PHE A 122 20.96 -8.58 -4.85
CA PHE A 122 21.18 -7.12 -4.80
C PHE A 122 20.73 -6.51 -6.12
N PRO A 123 19.84 -5.50 -6.09
CA PRO A 123 19.40 -4.85 -7.32
C PRO A 123 20.47 -3.93 -7.89
N ASP A 124 20.58 -3.90 -9.21
CA ASP A 124 21.29 -2.84 -9.91
C ASP A 124 20.33 -1.67 -10.16
N LEU A 125 20.49 -0.60 -9.37
CA LEU A 125 19.67 0.60 -9.51
C LEU A 125 20.28 1.65 -10.44
N ASP A 126 21.49 1.43 -10.94
CA ASP A 126 22.15 2.31 -11.90
C ASP A 126 21.89 1.82 -13.35
N GLU A 127 21.90 0.51 -13.59
CA GLU A 127 21.56 -0.14 -14.86
C GLU A 127 20.49 -1.23 -14.66
N PRO A 128 19.27 -0.88 -14.23
CA PRO A 128 18.25 -1.87 -13.88
C PRO A 128 17.73 -2.64 -15.09
N LYS A 129 17.61 -3.97 -14.96
CA LYS A 129 17.21 -4.88 -16.04
C LYS A 129 15.90 -5.60 -15.72
N THR A 130 15.72 -6.03 -14.47
CA THR A 130 14.52 -6.75 -14.06
C THR A 130 13.34 -5.79 -13.82
N PHE A 131 12.12 -6.32 -13.84
CA PHE A 131 10.93 -5.53 -13.53
C PHE A 131 10.96 -4.97 -12.11
N ASN A 132 11.43 -5.77 -11.13
CA ASN A 132 11.56 -5.30 -9.75
C ASN A 132 12.61 -4.18 -9.60
N GLU A 133 13.76 -4.27 -10.29
CA GLU A 133 14.79 -3.22 -10.30
C GLU A 133 14.25 -1.94 -10.93
N LYS A 134 13.62 -2.04 -12.11
CA LYS A 134 13.03 -0.90 -12.83
C LYS A 134 11.91 -0.24 -12.03
N THR A 135 11.07 -1.03 -11.33
CA THR A 135 10.05 -0.50 -10.42
C THR A 135 10.68 0.28 -9.25
N ASN A 136 11.78 -0.23 -8.67
CA ASN A 136 12.50 0.47 -7.59
C ASN A 136 13.22 1.72 -8.10
N TRP A 137 13.79 1.68 -9.31
CA TRP A 137 14.34 2.85 -9.98
C TRP A 137 13.26 3.93 -10.20
N TYR A 138 12.08 3.51 -10.69
CA TYR A 138 10.94 4.37 -10.97
C TYR A 138 10.48 5.16 -9.73
N LYS A 139 10.46 4.52 -8.55
CA LYS A 139 10.17 5.19 -7.28
C LYS A 139 11.14 6.31 -6.93
N LEU A 140 12.42 6.10 -7.21
CA LEU A 140 13.48 6.99 -6.77
C LEU A 140 13.68 8.18 -7.70
N TYR A 141 13.51 7.95 -9.00
CA TYR A 141 14.00 8.85 -10.03
C TYR A 141 12.92 9.42 -10.94
N TYR A 142 11.69 8.94 -10.87
CA TYR A 142 10.62 9.47 -11.72
C TYR A 142 9.46 10.00 -10.87
N GLN A 143 9.40 11.33 -10.79
CA GLN A 143 8.43 12.06 -9.97
C GLN A 143 7.49 12.85 -10.88
N ASP A 144 6.36 12.24 -11.25
CA ASP A 144 5.32 12.87 -12.05
C ASP A 144 4.08 13.15 -11.18
N PRO A 145 3.62 14.41 -11.04
CA PRO A 145 2.43 14.74 -10.25
C PRO A 145 1.17 14.00 -10.71
N LEU A 146 1.06 13.64 -12.00
CA LEU A 146 -0.07 12.87 -12.52
C LEU A 146 -0.12 11.47 -11.88
N ILE A 147 1.03 10.88 -11.54
CA ILE A 147 1.09 9.62 -10.79
C ILE A 147 0.42 9.77 -9.43
N THR A 148 0.66 10.87 -8.72
CA THR A 148 0.01 11.14 -7.42
C THR A 148 -1.49 11.26 -7.56
N THR A 149 -1.98 11.97 -8.57
CA THR A 149 -3.41 12.06 -8.90
C THR A 149 -4.01 10.69 -9.17
N CYS A 150 -3.35 9.87 -9.96
CA CYS A 150 -3.85 8.54 -10.37
C CYS A 150 -3.75 7.47 -9.26
N ILE A 151 -2.86 7.65 -8.27
CA ILE A 151 -2.79 6.77 -7.09
C ILE A 151 -3.85 7.11 -6.05
N ASP A 152 -4.19 8.39 -5.90
CA ASP A 152 -5.26 8.85 -5.00
C ASP A 152 -6.61 8.30 -5.46
N LYS A 153 -7.16 7.32 -4.73
CA LYS A 153 -8.43 6.65 -5.08
C LYS A 153 -9.65 7.58 -5.15
N TYR A 154 -9.51 8.82 -4.67
CA TYR A 154 -10.51 9.85 -4.86
C TYR A 154 -10.30 10.60 -6.17
N LYS A 155 -9.11 11.18 -6.37
CA LYS A 155 -8.80 12.01 -7.55
C LYS A 155 -8.71 11.19 -8.85
N PHE A 156 -8.31 9.92 -8.79
CA PHE A 156 -8.21 9.07 -9.99
C PHE A 156 -9.56 8.87 -10.69
N LYS A 157 -10.67 9.03 -9.99
CA LYS A 157 -12.02 8.90 -10.56
C LYS A 157 -12.28 9.96 -11.62
N ASP A 158 -11.85 11.18 -11.36
CA ASP A 158 -11.96 12.28 -12.33
C ASP A 158 -11.08 12.00 -13.56
N TYR A 159 -9.84 11.52 -13.33
CA TYR A 159 -8.96 11.11 -14.42
C TYR A 159 -9.57 9.99 -15.29
N VAL A 160 -10.20 8.99 -14.70
CA VAL A 160 -10.88 7.92 -15.43
C VAL A 160 -12.08 8.48 -16.21
N ALA A 161 -12.93 9.29 -15.57
CA ALA A 161 -14.11 9.88 -16.19
C ALA A 161 -13.74 10.75 -17.40
N GLU A 162 -12.73 11.60 -17.27
CA GLU A 162 -12.24 12.48 -18.34
C GLU A 162 -11.57 11.71 -19.49
N THR A 163 -10.85 10.60 -19.18
CA THR A 163 -10.07 9.87 -20.17
C THR A 163 -10.89 8.84 -20.96
N VAL A 164 -11.78 8.10 -20.28
CA VAL A 164 -12.51 6.98 -20.88
C VAL A 164 -14.04 7.09 -20.72
N GLY A 165 -14.51 7.86 -19.76
CA GLY A 165 -15.93 8.12 -19.53
C GLY A 165 -16.42 7.70 -18.13
N GLU A 166 -17.45 8.40 -17.62
CA GLU A 166 -18.04 8.20 -16.28
C GLU A 166 -18.61 6.79 -16.10
N GLN A 167 -19.05 6.12 -17.16
CA GLN A 167 -19.62 4.78 -17.10
C GLN A 167 -18.63 3.70 -16.60
N TYR A 168 -17.31 3.98 -16.64
CA TYR A 168 -16.26 3.08 -16.19
C TYR A 168 -15.80 3.38 -14.74
N VAL A 169 -16.33 4.43 -14.13
CA VAL A 169 -16.01 4.81 -12.76
C VAL A 169 -16.88 4.05 -11.76
N VAL A 170 -16.27 3.49 -10.72
CA VAL A 170 -17.03 2.95 -9.57
C VAL A 170 -17.70 4.12 -8.85
N PRO A 171 -19.04 4.13 -8.69
CA PRO A 171 -19.76 5.26 -8.09
C PRO A 171 -19.30 5.58 -6.68
N LEU A 172 -19.04 6.86 -6.42
CA LEU A 172 -18.68 7.39 -5.11
C LEU A 172 -19.96 7.72 -4.32
N ILE A 173 -20.07 7.20 -3.10
CA ILE A 173 -21.18 7.49 -2.19
C ILE A 173 -20.85 8.69 -1.29
N GLY A 174 -19.59 8.78 -0.84
CA GLY A 174 -19.15 9.88 -0.01
C GLY A 174 -17.66 9.92 0.24
N VAL A 175 -17.16 11.10 0.66
CA VAL A 175 -15.76 11.35 0.97
C VAL A 175 -15.64 12.20 2.22
N TRP A 176 -14.71 11.85 3.12
CA TRP A 176 -14.54 12.53 4.40
C TRP A 176 -13.07 12.65 4.79
N GLU A 177 -12.71 13.76 5.39
CA GLU A 177 -11.38 14.02 5.96
C GLU A 177 -11.26 13.50 7.40
N SER A 178 -12.38 13.15 8.01
CA SER A 178 -12.45 12.65 9.38
C SER A 178 -13.47 11.53 9.51
N ALA A 179 -13.13 10.47 10.21
CA ALA A 179 -14.05 9.39 10.53
C ALA A 179 -15.27 9.85 11.35
N ARG A 180 -15.16 10.97 12.06
CA ARG A 180 -16.27 11.55 12.84
C ARG A 180 -17.34 12.16 11.95
N ALA A 181 -16.96 12.63 10.75
CA ALA A 181 -17.88 13.24 9.80
C ALA A 181 -18.74 12.22 9.04
N ILE A 182 -18.44 10.92 9.15
CA ILE A 182 -19.19 9.88 8.45
C ILE A 182 -20.55 9.70 9.13
N ASP A 183 -21.61 9.94 8.38
CA ASP A 183 -22.97 9.55 8.78
C ASP A 183 -23.24 8.13 8.27
N PHE A 184 -23.03 7.14 9.13
CA PHE A 184 -23.26 5.73 8.77
C PHE A 184 -24.73 5.39 8.55
N ASP A 185 -25.65 6.16 9.14
CA ASP A 185 -27.09 5.92 8.97
C ASP A 185 -27.55 6.32 7.56
N ALA A 186 -26.92 7.34 6.98
CA ALA A 186 -27.16 7.79 5.61
C ALA A 186 -26.55 6.87 4.53
N LEU A 187 -25.60 5.97 4.88
CA LEU A 187 -25.01 5.03 3.93
C LEU A 187 -26.01 3.95 3.52
N PRO A 188 -25.92 3.41 2.28
CA PRO A 188 -26.75 2.29 1.82
C PRO A 188 -26.48 1.00 2.62
N GLU A 189 -27.32 -0.02 2.41
CA GLU A 189 -27.17 -1.32 3.08
C GLU A 189 -25.85 -2.02 2.73
N LYS A 190 -25.38 -1.84 1.48
CA LYS A 190 -24.14 -2.42 0.97
C LYS A 190 -23.23 -1.33 0.43
N PHE A 191 -21.98 -1.33 0.86
CA PHE A 191 -20.97 -0.39 0.37
C PHE A 191 -19.55 -0.90 0.64
N VAL A 192 -18.58 -0.24 0.02
CA VAL A 192 -17.15 -0.39 0.34
C VAL A 192 -16.70 0.88 1.06
N ILE A 193 -16.02 0.74 2.19
CA ILE A 193 -15.36 1.87 2.83
C ILE A 193 -13.84 1.65 2.83
N LYS A 194 -13.09 2.66 2.40
CA LYS A 194 -11.63 2.57 2.22
C LYS A 194 -10.94 3.92 2.43
N SER A 195 -9.61 3.92 2.65
CA SER A 195 -8.82 5.16 2.53
C SER A 195 -8.44 5.39 1.07
N ASN A 196 -8.23 6.67 0.70
CA ASN A 196 -7.81 7.02 -0.66
C ASN A 196 -6.37 6.60 -0.99
N TRP A 197 -5.52 6.36 0.00
CA TRP A 197 -4.12 5.98 -0.16
C TRP A 197 -3.78 4.55 0.30
N GLY A 198 -4.79 3.73 0.60
CA GLY A 198 -4.57 2.34 1.02
C GLY A 198 -4.00 1.49 -0.11
N SER A 199 -3.04 0.62 0.22
CA SER A 199 -2.49 -0.40 -0.67
C SER A 199 -2.85 -1.80 -0.19
N GLY A 200 -3.26 -2.65 -1.12
CA GLY A 200 -3.79 -3.98 -0.81
C GLY A 200 -5.09 -3.92 0.01
N SER A 201 -5.40 -4.97 0.76
CA SER A 201 -6.66 -5.08 1.54
C SER A 201 -6.61 -4.45 2.94
N ARG A 202 -5.60 -3.64 3.26
CA ARG A 202 -5.39 -3.15 4.64
C ARG A 202 -6.35 -2.04 5.05
N HIS A 203 -6.61 -1.11 4.14
CA HIS A 203 -7.45 0.07 4.37
C HIS A 203 -8.74 -0.02 3.57
N VAL A 204 -9.36 -1.19 3.58
CA VAL A 204 -10.64 -1.44 2.92
C VAL A 204 -11.51 -2.37 3.77
N GLN A 205 -12.81 -2.12 3.76
CA GLN A 205 -13.83 -2.98 4.33
C GLN A 205 -15.01 -3.06 3.39
N LEU A 206 -15.35 -4.27 2.99
CA LEU A 206 -16.61 -4.57 2.30
C LEU A 206 -17.72 -4.70 3.35
N VAL A 207 -18.79 -3.97 3.17
CA VAL A 207 -19.99 -4.03 4.02
C VAL A 207 -21.11 -4.62 3.19
N HIS A 208 -21.45 -5.88 3.47
CA HIS A 208 -22.54 -6.59 2.80
C HIS A 208 -23.89 -6.45 3.52
N ASP A 209 -23.85 -6.03 4.78
CA ASP A 209 -24.99 -5.82 5.66
C ASP A 209 -24.66 -4.73 6.67
N LYS A 210 -25.24 -3.53 6.47
CA LYS A 210 -25.02 -2.39 7.35
C LYS A 210 -25.55 -2.66 8.77
N THR A 211 -26.60 -3.45 8.92
CA THR A 211 -27.22 -3.72 10.24
C THR A 211 -26.29 -4.51 11.16
N ALA A 212 -25.36 -5.29 10.57
CA ALA A 212 -24.33 -6.02 11.30
C ALA A 212 -23.07 -5.20 11.60
N LEU A 213 -23.01 -3.93 11.16
CA LEU A 213 -21.83 -3.09 11.28
C LEU A 213 -21.66 -2.54 12.70
N ALA A 214 -20.55 -2.85 13.36
CA ALA A 214 -20.13 -2.22 14.60
C ALA A 214 -19.59 -0.79 14.30
N VAL A 215 -20.48 0.21 14.29
CA VAL A 215 -20.18 1.59 13.84
C VAL A 215 -19.02 2.21 14.62
N ASP A 216 -18.97 2.06 15.94
CA ASP A 216 -17.89 2.62 16.77
C ASP A 216 -16.52 1.99 16.46
N GLU A 217 -16.49 0.69 16.23
CA GLU A 217 -15.27 -0.01 15.81
C GLU A 217 -14.85 0.45 14.41
N MET A 218 -15.80 0.63 13.49
CA MET A 218 -15.53 1.12 12.15
C MET A 218 -14.99 2.56 12.17
N ARG A 219 -15.52 3.44 13.03
CA ARG A 219 -14.99 4.80 13.24
C ARG A 219 -13.55 4.79 13.75
N LEU A 220 -13.24 3.93 14.71
CA LEU A 220 -11.86 3.78 15.22
C LEU A 220 -10.94 3.26 14.11
N ARG A 221 -11.39 2.27 13.37
CA ARG A 221 -10.63 1.64 12.29
C ARG A 221 -10.35 2.64 11.15
N THR A 222 -11.37 3.33 10.64
CA THR A 222 -11.21 4.32 9.57
C THR A 222 -10.39 5.53 10.02
N SER A 223 -10.52 5.96 11.28
CA SER A 223 -9.65 6.99 11.86
C SER A 223 -8.17 6.58 11.89
N SER A 224 -7.88 5.29 12.08
CA SER A 224 -6.49 4.79 12.04
C SER A 224 -5.93 4.79 10.63
N TRP A 225 -6.74 4.57 9.59
CA TRP A 225 -6.30 4.49 8.19
C TRP A 225 -5.77 5.81 7.62
N ILE A 226 -6.26 6.93 8.13
CA ILE A 226 -5.90 8.27 7.66
C ILE A 226 -4.80 8.93 8.51
N GLN A 227 -4.11 8.14 9.35
CA GLN A 227 -2.97 8.67 10.09
C GLN A 227 -1.76 8.83 9.15
N PRO A 228 -1.01 9.94 9.25
CA PRO A 228 0.10 10.22 8.32
C PRO A 228 1.11 9.08 8.18
N TRP A 229 1.41 8.37 9.27
CA TRP A 229 2.34 7.22 9.25
C TRP A 229 1.75 5.96 8.60
N GLU A 230 0.48 5.93 8.24
CA GLU A 230 -0.13 4.84 7.47
C GLU A 230 0.05 5.02 5.96
N ASN A 231 0.54 6.17 5.51
CA ASN A 231 0.85 6.41 4.10
C ASN A 231 1.93 5.42 3.61
N VAL A 232 1.65 4.80 2.48
CA VAL A 232 2.50 3.76 1.86
C VAL A 232 3.92 4.25 1.58
N TYR A 233 4.10 5.53 1.25
CA TYR A 233 5.41 6.13 0.99
C TYR A 233 6.42 5.87 2.12
N TYR A 234 6.00 6.00 3.38
CA TYR A 234 6.88 5.81 4.54
C TYR A 234 7.28 4.35 4.80
N HIS A 235 6.83 3.42 3.96
CA HIS A 235 7.16 2.00 4.07
C HIS A 235 8.01 1.47 2.92
N THR A 236 7.80 2.06 1.74
CA THR A 236 8.27 1.47 0.48
C THR A 236 8.95 2.47 -0.41
N PHE A 237 8.90 3.76 -0.05
CA PHE A 237 9.31 4.89 -0.87
C PHE A 237 8.59 4.97 -2.23
N ASP A 238 7.38 4.44 -2.33
CA ASP A 238 6.53 4.60 -3.51
C ASP A 238 6.12 6.07 -3.63
N TRP A 239 6.86 6.83 -4.43
CA TRP A 239 6.85 8.30 -4.43
C TRP A 239 5.45 8.90 -4.63
N GLY A 240 4.65 8.34 -5.52
CA GLY A 240 3.32 8.86 -5.84
C GLY A 240 2.33 8.91 -4.66
N TYR A 241 2.62 8.21 -3.55
CA TYR A 241 1.79 8.31 -2.34
C TYR A 241 2.17 9.47 -1.43
N LYS A 242 3.34 10.10 -1.62
CA LYS A 242 3.98 10.98 -0.64
C LYS A 242 3.10 12.16 -0.24
N ASP A 243 2.50 12.82 -1.21
CA ASP A 243 1.79 14.09 -1.02
C ASP A 243 0.25 13.94 -1.14
N ILE A 244 -0.27 12.71 -1.02
CA ILE A 244 -1.70 12.47 -1.00
C ILE A 244 -2.28 12.92 0.34
N GLU A 245 -3.28 13.80 0.30
CA GLU A 245 -4.07 14.17 1.47
C GLU A 245 -4.97 13.00 1.89
N PRO A 246 -4.96 12.60 3.17
CA PRO A 246 -5.71 11.44 3.62
C PRO A 246 -7.21 11.69 3.62
N ARG A 247 -7.96 10.77 3.00
CA ARG A 247 -9.42 10.78 2.97
C ARG A 247 -9.99 9.38 3.20
N ILE A 248 -11.21 9.33 3.70
CA ILE A 248 -12.01 8.11 3.78
C ILE A 248 -13.06 8.21 2.68
N LEU A 249 -13.22 7.14 1.92
CA LEU A 249 -14.20 7.04 0.82
C LEU A 249 -15.22 5.96 1.13
N ALA A 250 -16.48 6.20 0.77
CA ALA A 250 -17.46 5.13 0.60
C ALA A 250 -17.84 5.05 -0.88
N GLU A 251 -17.88 3.83 -1.42
CA GLU A 251 -18.20 3.52 -2.81
C GLU A 251 -19.25 2.44 -2.89
N GLU A 252 -19.90 2.34 -4.05
CA GLU A 252 -20.79 1.22 -4.36
C GLU A 252 -20.06 -0.11 -4.23
N LEU A 253 -20.68 -1.09 -3.58
CA LEU A 253 -20.18 -2.46 -3.55
C LEU A 253 -20.47 -3.11 -4.90
N VAL A 254 -19.42 -3.31 -5.69
CA VAL A 254 -19.53 -3.97 -7.00
C VAL A 254 -19.76 -5.46 -6.78
N GLU A 255 -20.99 -5.92 -7.02
CA GLU A 255 -21.39 -7.33 -6.96
C GLU A 255 -21.34 -7.98 -8.35
N GLY A 256 -21.17 -9.30 -8.40
CA GLY A 256 -21.20 -10.08 -9.65
C GLY A 256 -19.89 -10.04 -10.43
N LYS A 257 -18.79 -9.56 -9.86
CA LYS A 257 -17.48 -9.71 -10.47
C LYS A 257 -16.95 -11.13 -10.18
N GLU A 258 -16.48 -11.79 -11.25
CA GLU A 258 -15.84 -13.11 -11.14
C GLU A 258 -14.30 -12.96 -11.15
N PHE A 259 -13.79 -12.05 -11.97
CA PHE A 259 -12.36 -11.83 -12.16
C PHE A 259 -12.00 -10.35 -12.06
N GLU A 260 -10.76 -10.11 -11.59
CA GLU A 260 -10.07 -8.84 -11.79
C GLU A 260 -9.03 -9.03 -12.90
N TYR A 261 -9.04 -8.12 -13.86
CA TYR A 261 -8.11 -8.08 -14.98
C TYR A 261 -7.11 -6.96 -14.75
N LYS A 262 -5.83 -7.32 -14.55
CA LYS A 262 -4.76 -6.38 -14.21
C LYS A 262 -3.79 -6.30 -15.38
N PHE A 263 -3.94 -5.28 -16.21
CA PHE A 263 -3.13 -5.08 -17.39
C PHE A 263 -1.84 -4.33 -17.07
N PHE A 264 -0.70 -4.94 -17.32
CA PHE A 264 0.60 -4.28 -17.25
C PHE A 264 0.85 -3.55 -18.56
N CYS A 265 0.79 -2.23 -18.51
CA CYS A 265 0.98 -1.36 -19.64
C CYS A 265 2.37 -0.71 -19.58
N PHE A 266 3.00 -0.63 -20.74
CA PHE A 266 4.30 0.00 -20.92
C PHE A 266 4.20 0.93 -22.14
N ASP A 267 4.57 2.20 -21.91
CA ASP A 267 4.48 3.25 -22.95
C ASP A 267 3.11 3.28 -23.67
N GLY A 268 2.04 3.22 -22.87
CA GLY A 268 0.66 3.23 -23.35
C GLY A 268 0.13 1.89 -23.88
N GLU A 269 0.96 0.84 -24.04
CA GLU A 269 0.53 -0.44 -24.59
C GLU A 269 0.45 -1.54 -23.52
N PRO A 270 -0.69 -2.24 -23.37
CA PRO A 270 -0.80 -3.42 -22.53
C PRO A 270 -0.02 -4.59 -23.13
N VAL A 271 0.82 -5.24 -22.29
CA VAL A 271 1.72 -6.33 -22.71
C VAL A 271 1.42 -7.62 -21.97
N PHE A 272 1.12 -7.55 -20.68
CA PHE A 272 0.83 -8.70 -19.84
C PHE A 272 -0.44 -8.46 -19.05
N ILE A 273 -1.13 -9.55 -18.72
CA ILE A 273 -2.36 -9.52 -17.95
C ILE A 273 -2.21 -10.47 -16.75
N THR A 274 -2.54 -10.00 -15.56
CA THR A 274 -2.86 -10.89 -14.44
C THR A 274 -4.37 -11.00 -14.34
N VAL A 275 -4.89 -12.22 -14.38
CA VAL A 275 -6.28 -12.49 -14.07
C VAL A 275 -6.35 -13.03 -12.65
N ALA A 276 -6.92 -12.25 -11.75
CA ALA A 276 -7.09 -12.60 -10.35
C ALA A 276 -8.52 -13.05 -10.11
N ARG A 277 -8.68 -14.25 -9.54
CA ARG A 277 -9.96 -14.71 -9.05
C ARG A 277 -10.08 -14.33 -7.58
N ASP A 278 -11.12 -13.56 -7.25
CA ASP A 278 -11.47 -13.34 -5.85
C ASP A 278 -11.92 -14.66 -5.21
N SER A 279 -11.45 -14.90 -4.00
CA SER A 279 -11.84 -16.09 -3.28
C SER A 279 -13.29 -15.96 -2.82
N ALA A 280 -14.20 -16.65 -3.51
CA ALA A 280 -15.44 -17.05 -2.88
C ALA A 280 -15.13 -17.88 -1.60
N PRO A 281 -15.95 -17.84 -0.56
CA PRO A 281 -15.71 -18.61 0.65
C PRO A 281 -15.39 -20.09 0.32
N GLY A 282 -14.19 -20.55 0.69
CA GLY A 282 -13.71 -21.92 0.43
C GLY A 282 -12.96 -22.13 -0.88
N MET A 283 -12.86 -21.13 -1.76
CA MET A 283 -12.08 -21.23 -3.00
C MET A 283 -10.67 -20.63 -2.84
N PRO A 284 -9.63 -21.23 -3.43
CA PRO A 284 -8.30 -20.67 -3.38
C PRO A 284 -8.23 -19.38 -4.20
N ASN A 285 -7.66 -18.34 -3.61
CA ASN A 285 -7.35 -17.12 -4.32
C ASN A 285 -6.16 -17.37 -5.28
N THR A 286 -6.40 -17.32 -6.60
CA THR A 286 -5.41 -17.62 -7.65
C THR A 286 -5.12 -16.42 -8.52
N ASN A 287 -3.93 -16.42 -9.13
CA ASN A 287 -3.55 -15.46 -10.15
C ASN A 287 -2.97 -16.22 -11.35
N ASP A 288 -3.56 -15.98 -12.51
CA ASP A 288 -3.02 -16.45 -13.77
C ASP A 288 -2.45 -15.30 -14.58
N TYR A 289 -1.47 -15.60 -15.42
CA TYR A 289 -0.78 -14.60 -16.21
C TYR A 289 -0.91 -14.94 -17.68
N TYR A 290 -1.31 -13.98 -18.48
CA TYR A 290 -1.55 -14.12 -19.91
C TYR A 290 -0.78 -13.07 -20.71
N ASP A 291 -0.42 -13.41 -21.94
CA ASP A 291 -0.04 -12.43 -22.94
C ASP A 291 -1.30 -11.80 -23.60
N MET A 292 -1.09 -10.84 -24.50
CA MET A 292 -2.20 -10.18 -25.19
C MET A 292 -2.92 -11.09 -26.20
N GLY A 293 -2.32 -12.23 -26.59
CA GLY A 293 -2.95 -13.30 -27.35
C GLY A 293 -3.80 -14.25 -26.52
N TRP A 294 -3.92 -14.01 -25.19
CA TRP A 294 -4.56 -14.87 -24.22
C TRP A 294 -3.88 -16.23 -24.05
N ASN A 295 -2.57 -16.30 -24.30
CA ASN A 295 -1.79 -17.49 -23.99
C ASN A 295 -1.35 -17.46 -22.52
N LEU A 296 -1.60 -18.56 -21.81
CA LEU A 296 -1.20 -18.69 -20.41
C LEU A 296 0.34 -18.71 -20.30
N LEU A 297 0.89 -17.82 -19.49
CA LEU A 297 2.31 -17.71 -19.25
C LEU A 297 2.75 -18.64 -18.11
N PRO A 298 3.85 -19.41 -18.30
CA PRO A 298 4.23 -20.50 -17.39
C PRO A 298 5.05 -19.99 -16.19
N PHE A 299 4.48 -19.07 -15.40
CA PHE A 299 5.10 -18.60 -14.16
C PHE A 299 4.05 -18.28 -13.09
N SER A 300 4.51 -18.12 -11.88
CA SER A 300 3.70 -17.65 -10.76
C SER A 300 4.45 -16.58 -9.94
N LYS A 301 3.71 -15.84 -9.15
CA LYS A 301 4.24 -14.92 -8.13
C LYS A 301 3.85 -15.42 -6.74
N ARG A 302 3.36 -14.54 -5.86
CA ARG A 302 2.99 -14.91 -4.48
C ARG A 302 1.79 -15.87 -4.38
N LYS A 303 0.86 -15.79 -5.35
CA LYS A 303 -0.33 -16.64 -5.42
C LYS A 303 -0.09 -17.73 -6.45
N LYS A 304 -0.68 -18.89 -6.23
CA LYS A 304 -0.65 -20.00 -7.18
C LYS A 304 -1.51 -19.69 -8.40
N ASN A 305 -1.19 -20.32 -9.51
CA ASN A 305 -2.05 -20.33 -10.68
C ASN A 305 -3.31 -21.19 -10.43
N ALA A 306 -4.39 -20.91 -11.17
CA ALA A 306 -5.58 -21.74 -11.18
C ALA A 306 -5.28 -23.14 -11.75
N GLN A 307 -6.12 -24.11 -11.45
CA GLN A 307 -5.98 -25.46 -11.99
C GLN A 307 -6.44 -25.56 -13.45
N HIS A 308 -7.31 -24.65 -13.87
CA HIS A 308 -7.90 -24.62 -15.22
C HIS A 308 -7.74 -23.23 -15.82
N PRO A 309 -7.41 -23.15 -17.12
CA PRO A 309 -7.34 -21.86 -17.83
C PRO A 309 -8.65 -21.08 -17.71
N ILE A 310 -8.52 -19.78 -17.57
CA ILE A 310 -9.66 -18.85 -17.56
C ILE A 310 -10.00 -18.51 -19.02
N PRO A 311 -11.28 -18.54 -19.43
CA PRO A 311 -11.66 -18.15 -20.79
C PRO A 311 -11.39 -16.66 -21.03
N LYS A 312 -11.06 -16.33 -22.30
CA LYS A 312 -10.91 -14.93 -22.70
C LYS A 312 -12.25 -14.22 -22.55
N PRO A 313 -12.31 -13.05 -21.86
CA PRO A 313 -13.57 -12.34 -21.68
C PRO A 313 -14.10 -11.79 -23.02
N GLU A 314 -15.42 -11.77 -23.20
CA GLU A 314 -16.07 -11.24 -24.40
C GLU A 314 -15.72 -9.76 -24.63
N LEU A 315 -15.57 -8.98 -23.56
CA LEU A 315 -15.24 -7.55 -23.60
C LEU A 315 -13.72 -7.27 -23.69
N PHE A 316 -12.91 -8.27 -24.08
CA PHE A 316 -11.44 -8.15 -24.05
C PHE A 316 -10.91 -6.95 -24.85
N ASP A 317 -11.43 -6.73 -26.04
CA ASP A 317 -10.94 -5.65 -26.91
C ASP A 317 -11.27 -4.26 -26.33
N GLU A 318 -12.43 -4.13 -25.67
CA GLU A 318 -12.81 -2.91 -24.94
C GLU A 318 -11.93 -2.69 -23.71
N LEU A 319 -11.63 -3.76 -22.93
CA LEU A 319 -10.68 -3.71 -21.80
C LEU A 319 -9.31 -3.21 -22.25
N VAL A 320 -8.81 -3.70 -23.41
CA VAL A 320 -7.52 -3.29 -23.99
C VAL A 320 -7.54 -1.81 -24.37
N GLU A 321 -8.60 -1.35 -25.02
CA GLU A 321 -8.72 0.05 -25.45
C GLU A 321 -8.80 1.03 -24.28
N ILE A 322 -9.51 0.66 -23.21
CA ILE A 322 -9.53 1.42 -21.94
C ILE A 322 -8.12 1.49 -21.35
N CYS A 323 -7.40 0.35 -21.34
CA CYS A 323 -6.03 0.31 -20.82
C CYS A 323 -5.09 1.22 -21.61
N ARG A 324 -5.15 1.22 -22.95
CA ARG A 324 -4.35 2.10 -23.79
C ARG A 324 -4.57 3.56 -23.46
N LYS A 325 -5.82 3.99 -23.39
CA LYS A 325 -6.14 5.40 -23.07
C LYS A 325 -5.65 5.81 -21.70
N LEU A 326 -5.91 4.99 -20.66
CA LEU A 326 -5.53 5.30 -19.29
C LEU A 326 -4.02 5.25 -19.08
N SER A 327 -3.30 4.41 -19.80
CA SER A 327 -1.85 4.24 -19.64
C SER A 327 -1.01 5.15 -20.53
N ALA A 328 -1.59 5.79 -21.55
CA ALA A 328 -0.88 6.58 -22.56
C ALA A 328 0.14 7.60 -22.02
N PRO A 329 -0.09 8.32 -20.90
CA PRO A 329 0.88 9.29 -20.38
C PRO A 329 2.05 8.67 -19.60
N PHE A 330 2.05 7.35 -19.36
CA PHE A 330 2.94 6.73 -18.39
C PHE A 330 3.93 5.75 -19.03
N PRO A 331 5.23 5.83 -18.66
CA PRO A 331 6.19 4.80 -19.07
C PRO A 331 5.82 3.40 -18.59
N HIS A 332 5.18 3.30 -17.44
CA HIS A 332 4.59 2.07 -16.90
C HIS A 332 3.46 2.37 -15.94
N VAL A 333 2.36 1.64 -16.10
CA VAL A 333 1.27 1.57 -15.13
C VAL A 333 0.55 0.23 -15.27
N ARG A 334 0.08 -0.33 -14.17
CA ARG A 334 -0.87 -1.44 -14.19
C ARG A 334 -2.27 -0.90 -14.02
N VAL A 335 -3.13 -1.18 -15.00
CA VAL A 335 -4.54 -0.81 -14.99
C VAL A 335 -5.36 -2.00 -14.48
N ASP A 336 -6.03 -1.84 -13.35
CA ASP A 336 -6.85 -2.88 -12.73
C ASP A 336 -8.33 -2.62 -13.06
N LEU A 337 -8.95 -3.59 -13.73
CA LEU A 337 -10.34 -3.52 -14.16
C LEU A 337 -11.10 -4.76 -13.69
N CYS A 338 -12.41 -4.65 -13.57
CA CYS A 338 -13.29 -5.80 -13.44
C CYS A 338 -14.46 -5.72 -14.41
N VAL A 339 -15.05 -6.88 -14.69
CA VAL A 339 -16.33 -6.99 -15.41
C VAL A 339 -17.36 -7.48 -14.39
N ALA A 340 -18.39 -6.68 -14.17
CA ALA A 340 -19.46 -6.98 -13.23
C ALA A 340 -20.82 -6.74 -13.91
N ASN A 341 -21.66 -7.78 -14.02
CA ASN A 341 -22.98 -7.69 -14.66
C ASN A 341 -22.92 -7.08 -16.08
N GLY A 342 -21.90 -7.48 -16.88
CA GLY A 342 -21.70 -7.00 -18.25
C GLY A 342 -21.14 -5.57 -18.36
N ARG A 343 -20.76 -4.93 -17.24
CA ARG A 343 -20.17 -3.58 -17.22
C ARG A 343 -18.68 -3.68 -16.84
N ILE A 344 -17.85 -2.95 -17.57
CA ILE A 344 -16.44 -2.75 -17.19
C ILE A 344 -16.34 -1.60 -16.18
N LEU A 345 -15.56 -1.82 -15.13
CA LEU A 345 -15.25 -0.80 -14.14
C LEU A 345 -13.73 -0.74 -13.92
N VAL A 346 -13.19 0.48 -13.81
CA VAL A 346 -11.78 0.73 -13.47
C VAL A 346 -11.67 0.80 -11.95
N GLU A 347 -10.86 -0.08 -11.38
CA GLU A 347 -10.73 -0.20 -9.93
C GLU A 347 -9.53 0.56 -9.37
N GLU A 348 -8.38 0.54 -10.09
CA GLU A 348 -7.12 1.14 -9.60
C GLU A 348 -6.11 1.32 -10.74
N LEU A 349 -5.25 2.33 -10.60
CA LEU A 349 -4.02 2.49 -11.37
C LEU A 349 -2.82 2.26 -10.42
N THR A 350 -1.98 1.26 -10.74
CA THR A 350 -0.87 0.83 -9.87
C THR A 350 0.47 1.04 -10.58
N PHE A 351 1.29 1.94 -10.06
CA PHE A 351 2.60 2.29 -10.63
C PHE A 351 3.75 1.44 -10.07
N TYR A 352 3.64 0.99 -8.83
CA TYR A 352 4.71 0.29 -8.12
C TYR A 352 4.27 -1.12 -7.74
N THR A 353 4.01 -1.95 -8.75
CA THR A 353 3.44 -3.29 -8.56
C THR A 353 4.28 -4.14 -7.60
N GLY A 354 3.64 -4.61 -6.52
CA GLY A 354 4.30 -5.39 -5.48
C GLY A 354 5.41 -4.63 -4.76
N ASN A 355 5.38 -3.28 -4.83
CA ASN A 355 6.39 -2.37 -4.30
C ASN A 355 7.81 -2.68 -4.83
N GLY A 356 7.95 -3.24 -6.03
CA GLY A 356 9.24 -3.69 -6.58
C GLY A 356 9.92 -4.80 -5.78
N PHE A 357 9.15 -5.55 -4.96
CA PHE A 357 9.66 -6.64 -4.12
C PHE A 357 8.83 -7.92 -4.27
N SER A 358 8.36 -8.21 -5.47
CA SER A 358 7.50 -9.36 -5.73
C SER A 358 8.26 -10.44 -6.50
N PRO A 359 8.64 -11.56 -5.87
CA PRO A 359 9.42 -12.61 -6.54
C PRO A 359 8.60 -13.27 -7.64
N PHE A 360 9.27 -13.58 -8.74
CA PHE A 360 8.76 -14.39 -9.83
C PHE A 360 9.28 -15.83 -9.69
N SER A 361 8.49 -16.81 -10.09
CA SER A 361 8.88 -18.21 -10.12
C SER A 361 8.44 -18.85 -11.45
N PRO A 362 9.37 -19.18 -12.33
CA PRO A 362 10.82 -19.00 -12.21
C PRO A 362 11.28 -17.54 -12.34
N THR A 363 12.51 -17.26 -11.88
CA THR A 363 13.04 -15.88 -11.73
C THR A 363 13.33 -15.17 -13.06
N GLU A 364 13.54 -15.93 -14.15
CA GLU A 364 13.73 -15.34 -15.50
C GLU A 364 12.57 -14.46 -15.95
N TRP A 365 11.37 -14.68 -15.39
CA TRP A 365 10.20 -13.83 -15.67
C TRP A 365 10.30 -12.43 -15.11
N ASP A 366 11.14 -12.19 -14.12
CA ASP A 366 11.44 -10.82 -13.65
C ASP A 366 12.18 -10.02 -14.73
N HIS A 367 13.10 -10.66 -15.48
CA HIS A 367 13.75 -10.05 -16.66
C HIS A 367 12.75 -9.83 -17.78
N ARG A 368 11.99 -10.86 -18.18
CA ARG A 368 11.01 -10.76 -19.27
C ARG A 368 9.96 -9.69 -19.04
N PHE A 369 9.49 -9.53 -17.81
CA PHE A 369 8.58 -8.43 -17.44
C PHE A 369 9.29 -7.07 -17.42
N GLY A 370 10.59 -7.06 -17.21
CA GLY A 370 11.41 -5.86 -17.28
C GLY A 370 11.68 -5.38 -18.71
N GLU A 371 11.74 -6.27 -19.69
CA GLU A 371 12.11 -5.92 -21.08
C GLU A 371 11.24 -4.79 -21.67
N PRO A 372 9.90 -4.84 -21.65
CA PRO A 372 9.06 -3.79 -22.20
C PRO A 372 9.07 -2.49 -21.37
N PHE A 373 9.56 -2.51 -20.14
CA PHE A 373 9.62 -1.33 -19.31
C PHE A 373 10.84 -0.46 -19.68
N ILE A 374 10.67 0.39 -20.68
CA ILE A 374 11.69 1.39 -21.03
C ILE A 374 11.66 2.50 -19.98
N LEU A 375 12.78 2.68 -19.28
CA LEU A 375 12.87 3.72 -18.26
C LEU A 375 12.95 5.10 -18.90
N PRO A 376 12.15 6.07 -18.41
CA PRO A 376 12.21 7.45 -18.90
C PRO A 376 13.48 8.13 -18.37
N GLU A 377 13.71 9.36 -18.83
CA GLU A 377 14.70 10.24 -18.19
C GLU A 377 14.36 10.48 -16.72
N LYS A 378 15.41 10.68 -15.91
CA LYS A 378 15.22 11.01 -14.49
C LYS A 378 14.48 12.33 -14.36
N ARG A 379 13.39 12.32 -13.62
CA ARG A 379 12.57 13.50 -13.32
C ARG A 379 12.39 13.61 -11.81
N THR A 380 13.10 14.52 -11.19
CA THR A 380 12.94 14.84 -9.77
C THR A 380 12.37 16.24 -9.64
N LEU A 381 11.27 16.38 -8.89
CA LEU A 381 10.71 17.70 -8.60
C LEU A 381 11.60 18.39 -7.55
N ASP A 382 11.99 19.63 -7.84
CA ASP A 382 12.67 20.46 -6.84
C ASP A 382 11.65 20.83 -5.74
N GLN A 383 12.08 20.82 -4.47
CA GLN A 383 11.20 21.14 -3.34
C GLN A 383 10.61 22.56 -3.41
N SER A 384 11.23 23.46 -4.19
CA SER A 384 10.73 24.80 -4.48
C SER A 384 9.47 24.79 -5.35
N ASP A 385 9.29 23.82 -6.25
CA ASP A 385 8.14 23.75 -7.16
C ASP A 385 6.85 23.33 -6.47
N VAL A 386 6.96 22.52 -5.42
CA VAL A 386 5.80 22.03 -4.66
C VAL A 386 5.19 23.16 -3.80
N HIS A 387 6.05 24.04 -3.23
CA HIS A 387 5.58 25.19 -2.44
C HIS A 387 4.89 26.25 -3.28
N SER A 388 5.36 26.46 -4.52
CA SER A 388 4.82 27.45 -5.44
C SER A 388 3.43 27.09 -5.97
N ARG A 389 3.13 25.80 -6.15
CA ARG A 389 1.82 25.34 -6.63
C ARG A 389 0.75 25.37 -5.53
N GLY A 390 1.09 25.00 -4.29
CA GLY A 390 0.18 25.12 -3.15
C GLY A 390 -0.24 26.56 -2.84
N LEU A 391 0.60 27.55 -3.15
CA LEU A 391 0.25 28.97 -3.04
C LEU A 391 -0.66 29.44 -4.18
N LEU A 392 -0.44 28.96 -5.41
CA LEU A 392 -1.28 29.28 -6.58
C LEU A 392 -2.69 28.68 -6.46
N GLU A 393 -2.82 27.44 -5.98
CA GLU A 393 -4.13 26.81 -5.75
C GLU A 393 -4.90 27.49 -4.61
N SER A 394 -4.21 27.97 -3.57
CA SER A 394 -4.84 28.73 -2.48
C SER A 394 -5.26 30.13 -2.89
N GLU A 395 -4.56 30.76 -3.84
CA GLU A 395 -4.94 32.09 -4.38
C GLU A 395 -6.11 32.00 -5.38
N LEU A 396 -6.19 30.92 -6.17
CA LEU A 396 -7.32 30.68 -7.08
C LEU A 396 -8.60 30.27 -6.34
N ALA A 397 -8.51 29.68 -5.15
CA ALA A 397 -9.66 29.33 -4.31
C ALA A 397 -10.24 30.53 -3.53
N LEU A 398 -9.53 31.68 -3.55
CA LEU A 398 -9.96 32.92 -2.87
C LEU A 398 -10.48 33.99 -3.84
N GLN A 399 -10.56 33.69 -5.13
CA GLN A 399 -11.21 34.50 -6.18
C GLN A 399 -12.53 33.84 -6.61
#